data_73ef1fd86f312acf473b60ad19a16987
#
_entry.id   73ef1fd86f312acf473b60ad19a16987
#
_cell.length_a   1.000
_cell.length_b   1.000
_cell.length_c   1.000
_cell.angle_alpha   90.00
_cell.angle_beta   90.00
_cell.angle_gamma   90.00
#
_symmetry.space_group_name_H-M   'P 1'
#
loop_
_entity.id
_entity.type
_entity.pdbx_description
1 polymer ?
#
loop_
_entity_poly.entity_id
_entity_poly.type
_entity_poly.pdbx_seq_one_letter_code
_entity_poly.pdbx_strand_id
1 'polypeptide(L)'
;MLVFSGSDWCIPCIRFNKQILSDSSFLRFAGENLVLLEADFPQRKKIAAPLRQQYDSLAAAFNPEGAFPQLVLLSPQKKLLAYIPYREETPDGFITTLKHLLQ
;
A
#
# COMPACT_ATOMS: atom_id res chain seq x y z
N MET A 1 1.19 1.78 6.91
CA MET A 1 1.42 0.91 5.73
C MET A 1 1.43 1.77 4.48
N LEU A 2 2.46 1.62 3.69
CA LEU A 2 2.61 2.33 2.43
C LEU A 2 2.26 1.39 1.27
N VAL A 3 1.38 1.84 0.39
CA VAL A 3 0.94 1.07 -0.78
C VAL A 3 1.36 1.79 -2.04
N PHE A 4 2.19 1.14 -2.85
CA PHE A 4 2.50 1.63 -4.20
C PHE A 4 1.48 1.05 -5.16
N SER A 5 0.79 1.91 -5.88
CA SER A 5 -0.37 1.52 -6.69
C SER A 5 -0.32 2.16 -8.08
N GLY A 6 -0.90 1.47 -9.04
CA GLY A 6 -1.25 2.02 -10.34
C GLY A 6 -2.76 2.00 -10.49
N SER A 7 -3.44 2.97 -9.91
CA SER A 7 -4.88 2.94 -9.67
C SER A 7 -5.74 2.83 -10.92
N ASP A 8 -5.24 3.24 -12.09
CA ASP A 8 -6.02 3.24 -13.33
C ASP A 8 -5.48 2.28 -14.39
N TRP A 9 -4.47 1.46 -14.08
CA TRP A 9 -3.88 0.53 -15.06
C TRP A 9 -3.49 -0.82 -14.47
N CYS A 10 -3.22 -0.89 -13.18
CA CYS A 10 -2.73 -2.11 -12.53
C CYS A 10 -3.90 -2.95 -12.03
N ILE A 11 -4.22 -4.05 -12.71
CA ILE A 11 -5.35 -4.90 -12.33
C ILE A 11 -5.25 -5.44 -10.90
N PRO A 12 -4.10 -6.01 -10.46
CA PRO A 12 -3.98 -6.45 -9.07
C PRO A 12 -4.16 -5.32 -8.06
N CYS A 13 -3.70 -4.10 -8.40
CA CYS A 13 -3.87 -2.93 -7.52
C CYS A 13 -5.34 -2.57 -7.35
N ILE A 14 -6.08 -2.59 -8.46
CA ILE A 14 -7.52 -2.30 -8.47
C ILE A 14 -8.26 -3.35 -7.62
N ARG A 15 -7.92 -4.61 -7.77
CA ARG A 15 -8.50 -5.70 -6.97
C ARG A 15 -8.17 -5.54 -5.49
N PHE A 16 -6.93 -5.24 -5.15
CA PHE A 16 -6.51 -5.04 -3.77
C PHE A 16 -7.27 -3.89 -3.12
N ASN A 17 -7.40 -2.77 -3.83
CA ASN A 17 -8.18 -1.63 -3.34
C ASN A 17 -9.63 -2.03 -3.06
N LYS A 18 -10.25 -2.74 -4.00
CA LYS A 18 -11.65 -3.12 -3.89
C LYS A 18 -11.91 -4.17 -2.82
N GLN A 19 -11.04 -5.17 -2.71
CA GLN A 19 -11.22 -6.31 -1.81
C GLN A 19 -10.74 -6.03 -0.39
N ILE A 20 -9.66 -5.29 -0.24
CA ILE A 20 -9.01 -5.07 1.06
C ILE A 20 -9.17 -3.63 1.53
N LEU A 21 -8.64 -2.67 0.78
CA LEU A 21 -8.58 -1.27 1.24
C LEU A 21 -9.95 -0.62 1.41
N SER A 22 -10.98 -1.14 0.75
CA SER A 22 -12.35 -0.64 0.88
C SER A 22 -13.21 -1.47 1.82
N ASP A 23 -12.68 -2.54 2.38
CA ASP A 23 -13.41 -3.41 3.28
C ASP A 23 -13.57 -2.77 4.67
N SER A 24 -14.78 -2.85 5.23
CA SER A 24 -15.09 -2.20 6.50
C SER A 24 -14.32 -2.78 7.68
N SER A 25 -14.12 -4.09 7.71
CA SER A 25 -13.33 -4.75 8.77
C SER A 25 -11.87 -4.32 8.71
N PHE A 26 -11.30 -4.27 7.50
CA PHE A 26 -9.94 -3.81 7.32
C PHE A 26 -9.80 -2.34 7.71
N LEU A 27 -10.72 -1.48 7.28
CA LEU A 27 -10.66 -0.05 7.60
C LEU A 27 -10.74 0.20 9.10
N ARG A 28 -11.54 -0.59 9.82
CA ARG A 28 -11.62 -0.50 11.29
C ARG A 28 -10.28 -0.88 11.93
N PHE A 29 -9.71 -2.01 11.50
CA PHE A 29 -8.41 -2.46 11.99
C PHE A 29 -7.32 -1.41 11.69
N ALA A 30 -7.30 -0.90 10.47
CA ALA A 30 -6.31 0.09 10.04
C ALA A 30 -6.43 1.40 10.84
N GLY A 31 -7.66 1.85 11.12
CA GLY A 31 -7.90 3.05 11.91
C GLY A 31 -7.34 2.95 13.32
N GLU A 32 -7.29 1.75 13.88
CA GLU A 32 -6.79 1.52 15.23
C GLU A 32 -5.29 1.21 15.29
N ASN A 33 -4.71 0.70 14.20
CA ASN A 33 -3.36 0.12 14.24
C ASN A 33 -2.39 0.69 13.21
N LEU A 34 -2.87 1.37 12.18
CA LEU A 34 -2.05 1.78 11.04
C LEU A 34 -2.33 3.22 10.64
N VAL A 35 -1.34 3.83 9.99
CA VAL A 35 -1.55 4.99 9.12
C VAL A 35 -1.41 4.47 7.70
N LEU A 36 -2.42 4.69 6.87
CA LEU A 36 -2.40 4.28 5.47
C LEU A 36 -1.93 5.41 4.59
N LEU A 37 -0.97 5.12 3.72
CA LEU A 37 -0.48 6.06 2.72
C LEU A 37 -0.42 5.33 1.38
N GLU A 38 -1.03 5.92 0.36
CA GLU A 38 -0.98 5.38 -1.00
C GLU A 38 -0.13 6.29 -1.88
N ALA A 39 0.89 5.71 -2.51
CA ALA A 39 1.67 6.38 -3.54
C ALA A 39 1.14 5.89 -4.89
N ASP A 40 0.35 6.70 -5.56
CA ASP A 40 -0.33 6.33 -6.80
C ASP A 40 0.42 6.85 -8.02
N PHE A 41 0.64 5.95 -8.99
CA PHE A 41 1.32 6.24 -10.24
C PHE A 41 0.36 6.03 -11.41
N PRO A 42 -0.62 6.94 -11.61
CA PRO A 42 -1.61 6.77 -12.67
C PRO A 42 -0.97 6.96 -14.05
N GLN A 43 -1.54 6.30 -15.06
CA GLN A 43 -1.14 6.45 -16.46
C GLN A 43 -2.15 7.23 -17.28
N ARG A 44 -3.43 7.24 -16.86
CA ARG A 44 -4.54 7.87 -17.62
C ARG A 44 -4.90 9.26 -17.13
N LYS A 45 -4.33 9.68 -16.02
CA LYS A 45 -4.52 11.02 -15.47
C LYS A 45 -3.17 11.55 -15.00
N LYS A 46 -3.07 12.87 -14.86
CA LYS A 46 -1.86 13.52 -14.33
C LYS A 46 -2.08 13.88 -12.88
N ILE A 47 -1.01 13.84 -12.11
CA ILE A 47 -0.98 14.35 -10.74
C ILE A 47 -0.03 15.54 -10.69
N ALA A 48 -0.20 16.41 -9.69
CA ALA A 48 0.63 17.59 -9.54
C ALA A 48 2.11 17.21 -9.38
N ALA A 49 3.00 17.99 -9.99
CA ALA A 49 4.44 17.71 -9.99
C ALA A 49 5.02 17.58 -8.58
N PRO A 50 4.69 18.42 -7.59
CA PRO A 50 5.21 18.24 -6.23
C PRO A 50 4.79 16.90 -5.61
N LEU A 51 3.56 16.47 -5.83
CA LEU A 51 3.07 15.18 -5.35
C LEU A 51 3.79 14.02 -6.04
N ARG A 52 3.98 14.12 -7.35
CA ARG A 52 4.71 13.11 -8.13
C ARG A 52 6.14 12.96 -7.62
N GLN A 53 6.81 14.06 -7.31
CA GLN A 53 8.16 14.03 -6.75
C GLN A 53 8.20 13.33 -5.41
N GLN A 54 7.21 13.54 -4.54
CA GLN A 54 7.12 12.83 -3.27
C GLN A 54 6.96 11.33 -3.48
N TYR A 55 6.09 10.93 -4.41
CA TYR A 55 5.88 9.51 -4.72
C TYR A 55 7.13 8.88 -5.33
N ASP A 56 7.83 9.59 -6.22
CA ASP A 56 9.08 9.12 -6.81
C ASP A 56 10.17 8.92 -5.75
N SER A 57 10.25 9.81 -4.77
CA SER A 57 11.20 9.70 -3.65
C SER A 57 10.88 8.48 -2.78
N LEU A 58 9.60 8.23 -2.49
CA LEU A 58 9.19 7.05 -1.75
C LEU A 58 9.51 5.77 -2.53
N ALA A 59 9.30 5.77 -3.85
CA ALA A 59 9.61 4.62 -4.69
C ALA A 59 11.12 4.34 -4.72
N ALA A 60 11.94 5.38 -4.81
CA ALA A 60 13.39 5.22 -4.78
C ALA A 60 13.86 4.58 -3.47
N ALA A 61 13.23 4.92 -2.36
CA ALA A 61 13.59 4.40 -1.04
C ALA A 61 13.04 2.99 -0.78
N PHE A 62 11.79 2.71 -1.19
CA PHE A 62 11.08 1.50 -0.75
C PHE A 62 10.58 0.61 -1.87
N ASN A 63 10.66 1.05 -3.12
CA ASN A 63 10.21 0.26 -4.27
C ASN A 63 11.06 0.55 -5.50
N PRO A 64 12.39 0.39 -5.40
CA PRO A 64 13.29 0.74 -6.50
C PRO A 64 13.08 -0.13 -7.74
N GLU A 65 12.55 -1.32 -7.60
CA GLU A 65 12.31 -2.23 -8.72
C GLU A 65 10.98 -1.97 -9.44
N GLY A 66 10.13 -1.10 -8.91
CA GLY A 66 8.86 -0.75 -9.55
C GLY A 66 7.83 -1.85 -9.55
N ALA A 67 7.71 -2.61 -8.46
CA ALA A 67 6.67 -3.62 -8.31
C ALA A 67 5.31 -2.96 -7.99
N PHE A 68 4.22 -3.48 -8.58
CA PHE A 68 2.87 -2.99 -8.32
C PHE A 68 1.87 -4.15 -8.23
N PRO A 69 1.04 -4.20 -7.18
CA PRO A 69 1.14 -3.36 -5.99
C PRO A 69 2.37 -3.74 -5.17
N GLN A 70 2.96 -2.77 -4.47
CA GLN A 70 3.99 -3.05 -3.48
C GLN A 70 3.49 -2.55 -2.14
N LEU A 71 3.49 -3.43 -1.15
CA LEU A 71 2.98 -3.16 0.18
C LEU A 71 4.16 -3.12 1.15
N VAL A 72 4.32 -2.01 1.85
CA VAL A 72 5.47 -1.77 2.70
C VAL A 72 5.00 -1.39 4.09
N LEU A 73 5.44 -2.11 5.09
CA LEU A 73 5.16 -1.77 6.49
C LEU A 73 6.35 -1.00 7.05
N LEU A 74 6.08 0.21 7.53
CA LEU A 74 7.10 1.09 8.09
C LEU A 74 6.79 1.36 9.57
N SER A 75 7.86 1.57 10.34
CA SER A 75 7.74 2.02 11.73
C SER A 75 7.34 3.51 11.77
N PRO A 76 6.93 4.04 12.95
CA PRO A 76 6.70 5.48 13.11
C PRO A 76 7.94 6.33 12.74
N GLN A 77 9.14 5.76 12.86
CA GLN A 77 10.40 6.42 12.49
C GLN A 77 10.76 6.24 11.02
N LYS A 78 9.84 5.73 10.20
CA LYS A 78 10.00 5.50 8.76
C LYS A 78 11.05 4.44 8.42
N LYS A 79 11.31 3.52 9.34
CA LYS A 79 12.18 2.38 9.07
C LYS A 79 11.37 1.23 8.49
N LEU A 80 11.95 0.54 7.53
CA LEU A 80 11.32 -0.64 6.93
C LEU A 80 11.19 -1.76 7.96
N LEU A 81 9.96 -2.21 8.19
CA LEU A 81 9.68 -3.37 9.05
C LEU A 81 9.51 -4.63 8.21
N ALA A 82 8.75 -4.55 7.12
CA ALA A 82 8.50 -5.69 6.25
C ALA A 82 7.95 -5.25 4.89
N TYR A 83 8.24 -6.06 3.86
CA TYR A 83 7.46 -6.07 2.64
C TYR A 83 6.37 -7.11 2.80
N ILE A 84 5.13 -6.75 2.44
CA ILE A 84 3.98 -7.65 2.56
C ILE A 84 3.71 -8.24 1.19
N PRO A 85 3.86 -9.57 0.99
CA PRO A 85 3.59 -10.16 -0.32
C PRO A 85 2.14 -9.95 -0.72
N TYR A 86 1.92 -9.49 -1.95
CA TYR A 86 0.57 -9.42 -2.48
C TYR A 86 0.14 -10.81 -2.94
N ARG A 87 -1.05 -11.21 -2.51
CA ARG A 87 -1.75 -12.40 -3.00
C ARG A 87 -3.24 -12.18 -2.78
N GLU A 88 -4.05 -12.87 -3.57
CA GLU A 88 -5.49 -12.80 -3.35
C GLU A 88 -5.81 -13.49 -2.04
N GLU A 89 -6.42 -12.74 -1.13
CA GLU A 89 -6.85 -13.27 0.15
C GLU A 89 -8.03 -12.46 0.69
N THR A 90 -8.69 -13.02 1.70
CA THR A 90 -9.79 -12.33 2.36
C THR A 90 -9.26 -11.18 3.22
N PRO A 91 -10.10 -10.17 3.53
CA PRO A 91 -9.72 -9.14 4.49
C PRO A 91 -9.26 -9.70 5.83
N ASP A 92 -9.92 -10.73 6.35
CA ASP A 92 -9.54 -11.36 7.61
C ASP A 92 -8.15 -12.00 7.53
N GLY A 93 -7.84 -12.67 6.43
CA GLY A 93 -6.52 -13.26 6.20
C GLY A 93 -5.44 -12.20 6.14
N PHE A 94 -5.71 -11.10 5.46
CA PHE A 94 -4.77 -9.98 5.36
C PHE A 94 -4.55 -9.32 6.73
N ILE A 95 -5.60 -9.09 7.50
CA ILE A 95 -5.52 -8.56 8.87
C ILE A 95 -4.67 -9.46 9.75
N THR A 96 -4.87 -10.77 9.66
CA THR A 96 -4.09 -11.75 10.43
C THR A 96 -2.59 -11.62 10.12
N THR A 97 -2.25 -11.52 8.84
CA THR A 97 -0.86 -11.30 8.41
C THR A 97 -0.28 -10.02 9.03
N LEU A 98 -1.02 -8.93 8.99
CA LEU A 98 -0.58 -7.66 9.56
C LEU A 98 -0.39 -7.76 11.08
N LYS A 99 -1.30 -8.42 11.78
CA LYS A 99 -1.18 -8.61 13.24
C LYS A 99 0.11 -9.34 13.60
N HIS A 100 0.48 -10.36 12.84
CA HIS A 100 1.74 -11.07 13.05
C HIS A 100 2.96 -10.15 12.84
N LEU A 101 2.91 -9.31 11.81
CA LEU A 101 4.03 -8.41 11.49
C LEU A 101 4.15 -7.26 12.50
N LEU A 102 3.07 -6.89 13.16
CA LEU A 102 3.05 -5.80 14.14
C LEU A 102 3.42 -6.24 15.57
N GLN A 103 3.55 -7.51 15.78
CA GLN A 103 3.95 -8.04 17.10
C GLN A 103 5.42 -7.79 17.41
#